data_20ce3b920b1eac7c2d883816a0f5bfd0
#
_entry.id   20ce3b920b1eac7c2d883816a0f5bfd0
#
_cell.length_a   1.000
_cell.length_b   1.000
_cell.length_c   1.000
_cell.angle_alpha   90.00
_cell.angle_beta   90.00
_cell.angle_gamma   90.00
#
_symmetry.space_group_name_H-M   'P 1'
#
loop_
_entity.id
_entity.type
_entity.pdbx_description
1 polymer ?
#
loop_
_entity_poly.entity_id
_entity_poly.type
_entity_poly.pdbx_seq_one_letter_code
_entity_poly.pdbx_strand_id
1 'polypeptide(L)'
;MRKLIALTAICSIVIAAAYLSSCKDKKSEPQANNKEDSLKKVVERGSYLANHVAACIHCHSKRDFSKFSGPVVPGTEGGGGFVFDNKIADFIPGTIYGRNITPDEETGIGTWTDDEILRAVTQGINKKGDTLFPLMPYASFNHMAKQDLLSIIAYLRTLKPIKNKVPDRQLMIPISMAYPGPALQPSVDGNVRPPETDKAKYGEYLTTMADCGTCHTAFVKGQPDFSKMFGGGNTFHVGASTVTSANITPDSTGLGAWTEERFLNKFLPYREEKGYNYDPGKQNTLMPLSDYAGMTDDDLKAIYAYLRTVKPVNNKVEKYPAK
;
A
#
# COMPACT_ATOMS: atom_id res chain seq x y z
N MET A 1 -81.18 -37.90 -10.94
CA MET A 1 -79.76 -38.22 -10.69
C MET A 1 -78.76 -37.65 -11.74
N ARG A 2 -79.19 -36.99 -12.83
CA ARG A 2 -78.27 -36.47 -13.90
C ARG A 2 -77.86 -34.97 -13.73
N LYS A 3 -78.47 -34.23 -12.76
CA LYS A 3 -78.20 -32.78 -12.56
C LYS A 3 -77.22 -32.49 -11.44
N LEU A 4 -76.87 -33.45 -10.58
CA LEU A 4 -75.90 -33.24 -9.48
C LEU A 4 -74.46 -33.49 -9.89
N ILE A 5 -74.19 -34.20 -10.98
CA ILE A 5 -72.86 -34.54 -11.44
C ILE A 5 -72.16 -33.38 -12.21
N ALA A 6 -72.98 -32.49 -12.81
CA ALA A 6 -72.48 -31.36 -13.60
C ALA A 6 -71.96 -30.18 -12.73
N LEU A 7 -72.40 -30.03 -11.47
CA LEU A 7 -71.95 -28.93 -10.60
C LEU A 7 -70.62 -29.21 -9.92
N THR A 8 -70.28 -30.46 -9.67
CA THR A 8 -69.00 -30.83 -9.02
C THR A 8 -67.79 -30.75 -9.99
N ALA A 9 -68.01 -30.93 -11.30
CA ALA A 9 -66.95 -30.85 -12.30
C ALA A 9 -66.48 -29.39 -12.55
N ILE A 10 -67.37 -28.41 -12.43
CA ILE A 10 -67.07 -27.01 -12.67
C ILE A 10 -66.30 -26.38 -11.50
N CYS A 11 -66.55 -26.77 -10.25
CA CYS A 11 -65.76 -26.29 -9.10
C CYS A 11 -64.33 -26.81 -9.08
N SER A 12 -64.08 -28.04 -9.59
CA SER A 12 -62.74 -28.62 -9.61
C SER A 12 -61.83 -27.97 -10.65
N ILE A 13 -62.35 -27.46 -11.76
CA ILE A 13 -61.59 -26.78 -12.80
C ILE A 13 -61.19 -25.35 -12.40
N VAL A 14 -62.04 -24.66 -11.62
CA VAL A 14 -61.75 -23.29 -11.15
C VAL A 14 -60.68 -23.29 -10.03
N ILE A 15 -60.61 -24.32 -9.21
CA ILE A 15 -59.59 -24.46 -8.16
C ILE A 15 -58.23 -24.83 -8.78
N ALA A 16 -58.18 -25.64 -9.85
CA ALA A 16 -56.95 -25.96 -10.54
C ALA A 16 -56.35 -24.76 -11.31
N ALA A 17 -57.20 -23.86 -11.85
CA ALA A 17 -56.75 -22.65 -12.53
C ALA A 17 -56.20 -21.60 -11.53
N ALA A 18 -56.68 -21.55 -10.28
CA ALA A 18 -56.15 -20.65 -9.23
C ALA A 18 -54.79 -21.10 -8.68
N TYR A 19 -54.46 -22.40 -8.68
CA TYR A 19 -53.14 -22.92 -8.26
C TYR A 19 -52.05 -22.74 -9.32
N LEU A 20 -52.39 -22.65 -10.63
CA LEU A 20 -51.42 -22.45 -11.70
C LEU A 20 -51.07 -20.98 -11.92
N SER A 21 -51.82 -20.03 -11.31
CA SER A 21 -51.55 -18.60 -11.43
C SER A 21 -50.63 -18.04 -10.32
N SER A 22 -50.26 -18.86 -9.31
CA SER A 22 -49.40 -18.46 -8.17
C SER A 22 -47.92 -18.77 -8.33
N CYS A 23 -47.51 -19.37 -9.48
CA CYS A 23 -46.11 -19.55 -9.82
C CYS A 23 -45.67 -18.53 -10.88
N LYS A 24 -45.92 -17.23 -10.63
CA LYS A 24 -45.24 -16.19 -11.38
C LYS A 24 -43.96 -15.81 -10.60
N ASP A 25 -42.88 -16.30 -11.14
CA ASP A 25 -41.55 -15.74 -11.14
C ASP A 25 -41.19 -14.80 -9.92
N LYS A 26 -40.74 -15.40 -8.85
CA LYS A 26 -39.69 -14.75 -8.07
C LYS A 26 -38.46 -14.70 -9.00
N LYS A 27 -38.31 -13.61 -9.74
CA LYS A 27 -37.05 -13.24 -10.34
C LYS A 27 -35.98 -13.31 -9.26
N SER A 28 -35.08 -14.24 -9.40
CA SER A 28 -33.85 -14.35 -8.64
C SER A 28 -32.90 -13.20 -9.04
N GLU A 29 -33.08 -12.03 -8.44
CA GLU A 29 -32.20 -10.86 -8.54
C GLU A 29 -31.46 -10.53 -7.24
N PRO A 30 -30.87 -11.46 -6.47
CA PRO A 30 -29.93 -11.09 -5.41
C PRO A 30 -28.50 -11.56 -5.61
N GLN A 31 -28.20 -12.48 -6.56
CA GLN A 31 -26.83 -13.03 -6.67
C GLN A 31 -25.87 -12.16 -7.49
N ALA A 32 -26.34 -11.45 -8.50
CA ALA A 32 -25.48 -10.58 -9.32
C ALA A 32 -25.05 -9.33 -8.53
N ASN A 33 -25.96 -8.66 -7.84
CA ASN A 33 -25.67 -7.50 -7.01
C ASN A 33 -24.69 -7.84 -5.87
N ASN A 34 -24.81 -9.03 -5.27
CA ASN A 34 -23.92 -9.42 -4.16
C ASN A 34 -22.47 -9.67 -4.60
N LYS A 35 -22.26 -10.13 -5.83
CA LYS A 35 -20.92 -10.37 -6.38
C LYS A 35 -20.25 -9.07 -6.83
N GLU A 36 -21.02 -8.17 -7.42
CA GLU A 36 -20.55 -6.83 -7.83
C GLU A 36 -20.19 -5.97 -6.62
N ASP A 37 -21.04 -5.93 -5.59
CA ASP A 37 -20.77 -5.25 -4.32
C ASP A 37 -19.55 -5.84 -3.60
N SER A 38 -19.34 -7.15 -3.67
CA SER A 38 -18.16 -7.81 -3.12
C SER A 38 -16.89 -7.40 -3.85
N LEU A 39 -16.89 -7.39 -5.19
CA LEU A 39 -15.74 -6.96 -5.99
C LEU A 39 -15.41 -5.48 -5.77
N LYS A 40 -16.44 -4.62 -5.70
CA LYS A 40 -16.27 -3.20 -5.40
C LYS A 40 -15.54 -2.98 -4.07
N LYS A 41 -15.94 -3.67 -2.99
CA LYS A 41 -15.27 -3.60 -1.68
C LYS A 41 -13.80 -4.06 -1.75
N VAL A 42 -13.52 -5.10 -2.52
CA VAL A 42 -12.13 -5.58 -2.73
C VAL A 42 -11.29 -4.51 -3.42
N VAL A 43 -11.81 -3.88 -4.47
CA VAL A 43 -11.11 -2.80 -5.20
C VAL A 43 -10.94 -1.55 -4.32
N GLU A 44 -11.97 -1.15 -3.56
CA GLU A 44 -11.90 -0.03 -2.62
C GLU A 44 -10.83 -0.26 -1.54
N ARG A 45 -10.79 -1.47 -0.95
CA ARG A 45 -9.72 -1.86 -0.02
C ARG A 45 -8.35 -1.80 -0.68
N GLY A 46 -8.21 -2.32 -1.89
CA GLY A 46 -6.97 -2.28 -2.67
C GLY A 46 -6.53 -0.85 -2.99
N SER A 47 -7.46 0.01 -3.37
CA SER A 47 -7.22 1.44 -3.58
C SER A 47 -6.69 2.12 -2.32
N TYR A 48 -7.34 1.89 -1.19
CA TYR A 48 -6.90 2.42 0.10
C TYR A 48 -5.47 1.99 0.44
N LEU A 49 -5.19 0.70 0.32
CA LEU A 49 -3.87 0.14 0.64
C LEU A 49 -2.78 0.66 -0.32
N ALA A 50 -3.05 0.66 -1.62
CA ALA A 50 -2.06 1.03 -2.64
C ALA A 50 -1.74 2.53 -2.66
N ASN A 51 -2.71 3.38 -2.30
CA ASN A 51 -2.50 4.83 -2.30
C ASN A 51 -2.04 5.36 -0.94
N HIS A 52 -2.49 4.76 0.18
CA HIS A 52 -2.31 5.38 1.48
C HIS A 52 -1.45 4.57 2.45
N VAL A 53 -1.50 3.23 2.43
CA VAL A 53 -0.76 2.43 3.40
C VAL A 53 0.56 1.92 2.81
N ALA A 54 0.49 1.04 1.81
CA ALA A 54 1.68 0.53 1.11
C ALA A 54 2.29 1.55 0.14
N ALA A 55 1.56 2.63 -0.15
CA ALA A 55 1.98 3.75 -0.99
C ALA A 55 2.61 3.31 -2.34
N CYS A 56 2.06 2.26 -2.97
CA CYS A 56 2.55 1.72 -4.24
C CYS A 56 2.62 2.80 -5.32
N ILE A 57 1.52 3.57 -5.42
CA ILE A 57 1.37 4.63 -6.43
C ILE A 57 2.41 5.74 -6.23
N HIS A 58 2.80 6.02 -5.00
CA HIS A 58 3.82 7.02 -4.69
C HIS A 58 5.19 6.71 -5.33
N CYS A 59 5.68 5.47 -5.21
CA CYS A 59 6.95 5.04 -5.77
C CYS A 59 6.87 4.73 -7.27
N HIS A 60 5.69 4.33 -7.75
CA HIS A 60 5.43 3.91 -9.11
C HIS A 60 4.79 5.00 -9.99
N SER A 61 4.98 6.28 -9.68
CA SER A 61 4.49 7.43 -10.46
C SER A 61 5.57 8.50 -10.57
N LYS A 62 5.36 9.51 -11.41
CA LYS A 62 6.18 10.72 -11.38
C LYS A 62 5.82 11.55 -10.15
N ARG A 63 6.79 12.23 -9.56
CA ARG A 63 6.61 13.03 -8.35
C ARG A 63 7.10 14.47 -8.56
N ASP A 64 6.39 15.42 -7.95
CA ASP A 64 6.69 16.84 -8.06
C ASP A 64 7.31 17.37 -6.75
N PHE A 65 8.62 17.34 -6.66
CA PHE A 65 9.36 17.88 -5.50
C PHE A 65 9.55 19.40 -5.51
N SER A 66 8.94 20.15 -6.43
CA SER A 66 8.72 21.59 -6.25
C SER A 66 7.68 21.86 -5.17
N LYS A 67 6.91 20.83 -4.79
CA LYS A 67 5.90 20.84 -3.73
C LYS A 67 6.35 20.02 -2.53
N PHE A 68 5.76 20.31 -1.37
CA PHE A 68 6.09 19.60 -0.13
C PHE A 68 5.75 18.11 -0.22
N SER A 69 6.65 17.24 0.24
CA SER A 69 6.51 15.77 0.24
C SER A 69 6.51 15.14 -1.16
N GLY A 70 6.68 15.92 -2.24
CA GLY A 70 6.68 15.44 -3.61
C GLY A 70 5.43 14.64 -3.97
N PRO A 71 4.25 15.26 -4.06
CA PRO A 71 3.03 14.55 -4.42
C PRO A 71 3.13 13.91 -5.80
N VAL A 72 2.32 12.90 -6.05
CA VAL A 72 2.19 12.26 -7.37
C VAL A 72 1.70 13.29 -8.39
N VAL A 73 2.34 13.32 -9.55
CA VAL A 73 1.92 14.17 -10.67
C VAL A 73 0.64 13.59 -11.27
N PRO A 74 -0.48 14.32 -11.29
CA PRO A 74 -1.74 13.83 -11.82
C PRO A 74 -1.63 13.27 -13.23
N GLY A 75 -2.28 12.13 -13.48
CA GLY A 75 -2.26 11.42 -14.76
C GLY A 75 -1.03 10.54 -14.97
N THR A 76 -0.18 10.36 -13.95
CA THR A 76 0.99 9.45 -14.01
C THR A 76 0.88 8.28 -13.03
N GLU A 77 -0.27 8.09 -12.40
CA GLU A 77 -0.53 7.11 -11.35
C GLU A 77 -0.20 5.69 -11.81
N GLY A 78 0.77 5.08 -11.17
CA GLY A 78 1.26 3.74 -11.49
C GLY A 78 2.11 3.64 -12.75
N GLY A 79 2.25 4.71 -13.54
CA GLY A 79 2.99 4.70 -14.81
C GLY A 79 4.50 4.59 -14.69
N GLY A 80 5.04 4.62 -13.47
CA GLY A 80 6.47 4.51 -13.19
C GLY A 80 7.29 5.77 -13.53
N GLY A 81 8.61 5.62 -13.46
CA GLY A 81 9.57 6.62 -13.89
C GLY A 81 10.15 7.48 -12.76
N PHE A 82 9.73 7.30 -11.51
CA PHE A 82 10.44 7.93 -10.40
C PHE A 82 11.83 7.31 -10.25
N VAL A 83 12.84 8.16 -10.06
CA VAL A 83 14.24 7.77 -10.00
C VAL A 83 14.70 7.75 -8.55
N PHE A 84 15.29 6.66 -8.14
CA PHE A 84 15.98 6.49 -6.88
C PHE A 84 17.47 6.29 -7.15
N ASP A 85 18.30 7.17 -6.65
CA ASP A 85 19.76 7.09 -6.85
C ASP A 85 20.50 7.61 -5.62
N ASN A 86 21.83 7.59 -5.68
CA ASN A 86 22.69 8.10 -4.61
C ASN A 86 22.58 9.61 -4.38
N LYS A 87 21.92 10.36 -5.29
CA LYS A 87 21.62 11.78 -5.07
C LYS A 87 20.44 11.95 -4.12
N ILE A 88 19.55 10.95 -4.01
CA ILE A 88 18.46 10.93 -3.06
C ILE A 88 18.91 10.40 -1.70
N ALA A 89 19.73 9.32 -1.69
CA ALA A 89 20.27 8.75 -0.47
C ALA A 89 21.56 7.98 -0.75
N ASP A 90 22.60 8.25 0.05
CA ASP A 90 23.96 7.70 -0.17
C ASP A 90 24.02 6.17 -0.11
N PHE A 91 23.08 5.52 0.57
CA PHE A 91 23.00 4.07 0.67
C PHE A 91 22.37 3.39 -0.55
N ILE A 92 21.90 4.13 -1.56
CA ILE A 92 21.37 3.58 -2.82
C ILE A 92 22.54 3.30 -3.77
N PRO A 93 22.85 2.03 -4.07
CA PRO A 93 24.05 1.68 -4.83
C PRO A 93 23.80 1.72 -6.36
N GLY A 94 23.49 2.88 -6.89
CA GLY A 94 23.24 3.08 -8.32
C GLY A 94 21.97 3.82 -8.64
N THR A 95 21.34 3.50 -9.76
CA THR A 95 20.08 4.11 -10.21
C THR A 95 19.01 3.05 -10.36
N ILE A 96 17.88 3.26 -9.70
CA ILE A 96 16.72 2.36 -9.67
C ILE A 96 15.49 3.18 -10.05
N TYR A 97 14.58 2.57 -10.79
CA TYR A 97 13.39 3.24 -11.28
C TYR A 97 12.13 2.56 -10.75
N GLY A 98 11.16 3.35 -10.27
CA GLY A 98 9.80 2.88 -10.08
C GLY A 98 9.25 2.35 -11.40
N ARG A 99 8.87 1.07 -11.45
CA ARG A 99 8.39 0.41 -12.68
C ARG A 99 6.96 0.82 -13.00
N ASN A 100 6.54 0.70 -14.26
CA ASN A 100 5.15 0.84 -14.67
C ASN A 100 4.34 -0.35 -14.14
N ILE A 101 3.38 -0.08 -13.25
CA ILE A 101 2.47 -1.06 -12.66
C ILE A 101 1.02 -0.86 -13.12
N THR A 102 0.79 -0.06 -14.16
CA THR A 102 -0.51 0.03 -14.81
C THR A 102 -0.80 -1.22 -15.66
N PRO A 103 -2.05 -1.50 -16.01
CA PRO A 103 -2.41 -2.63 -16.87
C PRO A 103 -2.10 -2.40 -18.36
N ASP A 104 -1.06 -1.61 -18.67
CA ASP A 104 -0.52 -1.53 -20.03
C ASP A 104 0.17 -2.84 -20.39
N GLU A 105 -0.19 -3.41 -21.55
CA GLU A 105 0.27 -4.74 -21.96
C GLU A 105 1.73 -4.77 -22.43
N GLU A 106 2.22 -3.64 -22.94
CA GLU A 106 3.57 -3.56 -23.51
C GLU A 106 4.62 -3.16 -22.48
N THR A 107 4.30 -2.19 -21.62
CA THR A 107 5.28 -1.56 -20.73
C THR A 107 4.97 -1.71 -19.25
N GLY A 108 3.75 -2.17 -18.90
CA GLY A 108 3.25 -2.35 -17.56
C GLY A 108 3.08 -3.81 -17.16
N ILE A 109 2.06 -4.06 -16.33
CA ILE A 109 1.72 -5.40 -15.81
C ILE A 109 0.49 -6.02 -16.49
N GLY A 110 0.01 -5.46 -17.61
CA GLY A 110 -1.23 -5.88 -18.26
C GLY A 110 -1.26 -7.38 -18.66
N THR A 111 -0.12 -7.93 -19.05
CA THR A 111 0.03 -9.35 -19.41
C THR A 111 0.46 -10.26 -18.27
N TRP A 112 0.65 -9.73 -17.06
CA TRP A 112 1.06 -10.53 -15.91
C TRP A 112 -0.15 -11.21 -15.27
N THR A 113 0.02 -12.45 -14.81
CA THR A 113 -0.98 -13.10 -13.95
C THR A 113 -0.95 -12.50 -12.55
N ASP A 114 -2.01 -12.72 -11.76
CA ASP A 114 -2.05 -12.26 -10.38
C ASP A 114 -0.96 -12.94 -9.52
N ASP A 115 -0.65 -14.22 -9.78
CA ASP A 115 0.44 -14.93 -9.12
C ASP A 115 1.83 -14.37 -9.48
N GLU A 116 2.04 -13.94 -10.72
CA GLU A 116 3.30 -13.26 -11.12
C GLU A 116 3.45 -11.91 -10.41
N ILE A 117 2.35 -11.14 -10.27
CA ILE A 117 2.36 -9.88 -9.52
C ILE A 117 2.57 -10.16 -8.03
N LEU A 118 1.85 -11.13 -7.46
CA LEU A 118 2.00 -11.53 -6.07
C LEU A 118 3.45 -11.93 -5.76
N ARG A 119 4.07 -12.74 -6.62
CA ARG A 119 5.47 -13.13 -6.50
C ARG A 119 6.42 -11.92 -6.55
N ALA A 120 6.19 -10.98 -7.45
CA ALA A 120 7.01 -9.77 -7.52
C ALA A 120 6.88 -8.92 -6.26
N VAL A 121 5.66 -8.78 -5.73
CA VAL A 121 5.37 -7.95 -4.54
C VAL A 121 5.89 -8.60 -3.26
N THR A 122 5.89 -9.93 -3.14
CA THR A 122 6.21 -10.63 -1.88
C THR A 122 7.56 -11.35 -1.89
N GLN A 123 8.08 -11.69 -3.08
CA GLN A 123 9.36 -12.41 -3.22
C GLN A 123 10.42 -11.58 -3.94
N GLY A 124 10.06 -10.42 -4.48
CA GLY A 124 10.97 -9.61 -5.27
C GLY A 124 11.44 -10.29 -6.56
N ILE A 125 10.62 -11.13 -7.18
CA ILE A 125 10.93 -11.83 -8.43
C ILE A 125 9.92 -11.44 -9.50
N ASN A 126 10.39 -10.80 -10.57
CA ASN A 126 9.52 -10.35 -11.66
C ASN A 126 9.03 -11.53 -12.56
N LYS A 127 8.19 -11.21 -13.56
CA LYS A 127 7.65 -12.19 -14.52
C LYS A 127 8.73 -13.01 -15.21
N LYS A 128 9.87 -12.39 -15.52
CA LYS A 128 11.01 -13.04 -16.21
C LYS A 128 11.86 -13.92 -15.29
N GLY A 129 11.65 -13.88 -13.97
CA GLY A 129 12.48 -14.56 -12.99
C GLY A 129 13.63 -13.70 -12.46
N ASP A 130 13.75 -12.43 -12.87
CA ASP A 130 14.80 -11.55 -12.39
C ASP A 130 14.47 -11.04 -10.98
N THR A 131 15.48 -10.96 -10.14
CA THR A 131 15.40 -10.42 -8.79
C THR A 131 15.23 -8.90 -8.81
N LEU A 132 14.27 -8.35 -8.08
CA LEU A 132 14.11 -6.92 -7.86
C LEU A 132 15.09 -6.43 -6.78
N PHE A 133 15.45 -5.14 -6.85
CA PHE A 133 16.24 -4.52 -5.78
C PHE A 133 15.33 -4.24 -4.57
N PRO A 134 15.78 -4.45 -3.31
CA PRO A 134 14.95 -4.37 -2.10
C PRO A 134 14.54 -2.94 -1.68
N LEU A 135 14.68 -1.96 -2.57
CA LEU A 135 13.99 -0.69 -2.46
C LEU A 135 12.48 -0.85 -2.71
N MET A 136 12.07 -1.82 -3.55
CA MET A 136 10.72 -2.37 -3.51
C MET A 136 10.62 -3.19 -2.22
N PRO A 137 9.76 -2.81 -1.25
CA PRO A 137 9.82 -3.39 0.09
C PRO A 137 9.13 -4.76 0.19
N TYR A 138 9.48 -5.68 -0.72
CA TYR A 138 8.89 -7.00 -0.76
C TYR A 138 9.16 -7.84 0.50
N ALA A 139 10.25 -7.55 1.25
CA ALA A 139 10.47 -8.17 2.54
C ALA A 139 9.39 -7.79 3.57
N SER A 140 8.96 -6.52 3.57
CA SER A 140 7.83 -6.06 4.39
C SER A 140 6.51 -6.61 3.86
N PHE A 141 6.29 -6.58 2.55
CA PHE A 141 5.05 -7.07 1.92
C PHE A 141 4.90 -8.60 2.01
N ASN A 142 5.98 -9.34 2.19
CA ASN A 142 5.96 -10.78 2.45
C ASN A 142 5.21 -11.16 3.74
N HIS A 143 4.99 -10.19 4.64
CA HIS A 143 4.21 -10.36 5.87
C HIS A 143 2.75 -9.92 5.75
N MET A 144 2.35 -9.38 4.60
CA MET A 144 0.95 -8.94 4.38
C MET A 144 0.00 -10.13 4.27
N ALA A 145 -1.23 -9.92 4.73
CA ALA A 145 -2.31 -10.87 4.50
C ALA A 145 -2.58 -11.03 2.99
N LYS A 146 -2.71 -12.27 2.53
CA LYS A 146 -2.95 -12.58 1.11
C LYS A 146 -4.16 -11.82 0.54
N GLN A 147 -5.23 -11.68 1.33
CA GLN A 147 -6.42 -10.94 0.90
C GLN A 147 -6.15 -9.46 0.63
N ASP A 148 -5.32 -8.80 1.46
CA ASP A 148 -4.95 -7.40 1.25
C ASP A 148 -4.05 -7.25 0.00
N LEU A 149 -3.13 -8.20 -0.25
CA LEU A 149 -2.33 -8.25 -1.47
C LEU A 149 -3.19 -8.42 -2.74
N LEU A 150 -4.15 -9.35 -2.71
CA LEU A 150 -5.08 -9.58 -3.83
C LEU A 150 -5.99 -8.36 -4.04
N SER A 151 -6.35 -7.65 -2.98
CA SER A 151 -7.11 -6.39 -3.09
C SER A 151 -6.28 -5.30 -3.78
N ILE A 152 -4.99 -5.16 -3.45
CA ILE A 152 -4.08 -4.26 -4.16
C ILE A 152 -3.99 -4.64 -5.64
N ILE A 153 -3.80 -5.92 -5.96
CA ILE A 153 -3.74 -6.39 -7.36
C ILE A 153 -5.03 -6.07 -8.11
N ALA A 154 -6.19 -6.33 -7.49
CA ALA A 154 -7.49 -5.99 -8.08
C ALA A 154 -7.61 -4.50 -8.39
N TYR A 155 -7.16 -3.62 -7.46
CA TYR A 155 -7.12 -2.19 -7.71
C TYR A 155 -6.16 -1.81 -8.85
N LEU A 156 -4.93 -2.35 -8.87
CA LEU A 156 -3.95 -2.06 -9.94
C LEU A 156 -4.51 -2.41 -11.34
N ARG A 157 -5.35 -3.44 -11.44
CA ARG A 157 -6.05 -3.82 -12.67
C ARG A 157 -7.08 -2.76 -13.14
N THR A 158 -7.54 -1.89 -12.24
CA THR A 158 -8.50 -0.82 -12.58
C THR A 158 -7.83 0.48 -13.00
N LEU A 159 -6.50 0.60 -12.83
CA LEU A 159 -5.78 1.80 -13.22
C LEU A 159 -5.89 2.03 -14.75
N LYS A 160 -5.82 3.30 -15.15
CA LYS A 160 -5.72 3.65 -16.56
C LYS A 160 -4.39 3.14 -17.13
N PRO A 161 -4.37 2.36 -18.22
CA PRO A 161 -3.14 1.96 -18.88
C PRO A 161 -2.31 3.17 -19.30
N ILE A 162 -1.04 3.19 -18.93
CA ILE A 162 -0.09 4.25 -19.31
C ILE A 162 1.07 3.57 -20.05
N LYS A 163 1.25 3.88 -21.33
CA LYS A 163 2.40 3.40 -22.09
C LYS A 163 3.64 4.21 -21.69
N ASN A 164 4.50 3.61 -20.86
CA ASN A 164 5.75 4.20 -20.40
C ASN A 164 6.83 3.13 -20.25
N LYS A 165 7.79 3.11 -21.16
CA LYS A 165 8.95 2.23 -21.09
C LYS A 165 9.97 2.80 -20.11
N VAL A 166 9.95 2.31 -18.88
CA VAL A 166 10.89 2.71 -17.82
C VAL A 166 12.25 2.05 -18.07
N PRO A 167 13.38 2.80 -17.95
CA PRO A 167 14.74 2.24 -18.11
C PRO A 167 15.03 1.11 -17.12
N ASP A 168 15.97 0.25 -17.46
CA ASP A 168 16.46 -0.77 -16.53
C ASP A 168 17.38 -0.16 -15.48
N ARG A 169 17.37 -0.76 -14.28
CA ARG A 169 18.22 -0.33 -13.17
C ARG A 169 19.71 -0.45 -13.54
N GLN A 170 20.51 0.44 -12.98
CA GLN A 170 21.97 0.42 -13.10
C GLN A 170 22.55 0.34 -11.68
N LEU A 171 23.04 -0.83 -11.28
CA LEU A 171 23.59 -1.07 -9.94
C LEU A 171 25.11 -1.08 -9.98
N MET A 172 25.73 -0.53 -8.94
CA MET A 172 27.18 -0.58 -8.69
C MET A 172 27.61 -1.84 -7.94
N ILE A 173 26.66 -2.64 -7.46
CA ILE A 173 26.89 -3.91 -6.74
C ILE A 173 26.08 -5.04 -7.39
N PRO A 174 26.51 -6.30 -7.28
CA PRO A 174 25.69 -7.44 -7.66
C PRO A 174 24.39 -7.48 -6.84
N ILE A 175 23.25 -7.75 -7.49
CA ILE A 175 21.94 -7.83 -6.82
C ILE A 175 21.91 -8.88 -5.71
N SER A 176 22.68 -9.96 -5.84
CA SER A 176 22.79 -11.01 -4.82
C SER A 176 23.31 -10.53 -3.46
N MET A 177 24.01 -9.39 -3.43
CA MET A 177 24.47 -8.79 -2.16
C MET A 177 23.36 -8.07 -1.42
N ALA A 178 22.29 -7.69 -2.11
CA ALA A 178 21.17 -6.94 -1.52
C ALA A 178 19.91 -7.79 -1.36
N TYR A 179 19.79 -8.89 -2.11
CA TYR A 179 18.57 -9.71 -2.11
C TYR A 179 18.46 -10.60 -0.86
N PRO A 180 17.41 -10.43 -0.03
CA PRO A 180 17.24 -11.19 1.21
C PRO A 180 16.60 -12.57 1.04
N GLY A 181 16.58 -13.14 -0.16
CA GLY A 181 15.82 -14.32 -0.57
C GLY A 181 15.60 -15.42 0.49
N PRO A 182 16.67 -15.94 1.18
CA PRO A 182 16.49 -16.97 2.19
C PRO A 182 15.71 -16.54 3.44
N ALA A 183 15.59 -15.24 3.69
CA ALA A 183 14.83 -14.70 4.83
C ALA A 183 13.35 -14.50 4.51
N LEU A 184 12.92 -14.65 3.25
CA LEU A 184 11.53 -14.47 2.84
C LEU A 184 10.73 -15.76 3.10
N GLN A 185 9.50 -15.59 3.56
CA GLN A 185 8.56 -16.72 3.63
C GLN A 185 8.25 -17.21 2.21
N PRO A 186 8.23 -18.51 1.95
CA PRO A 186 7.99 -19.07 0.62
C PRO A 186 6.57 -18.83 0.11
N SER A 187 5.61 -18.61 1.00
CA SER A 187 4.21 -18.29 0.69
C SER A 187 3.62 -17.36 1.72
N VAL A 188 2.65 -16.55 1.27
CA VAL A 188 1.84 -15.66 2.10
C VAL A 188 0.45 -16.25 2.44
N ASP A 189 0.19 -17.51 2.08
CA ASP A 189 -1.11 -18.16 2.26
C ASP A 189 -1.55 -18.25 3.74
N GLY A 190 -0.60 -18.34 4.65
CA GLY A 190 -0.84 -18.37 6.10
C GLY A 190 -0.93 -17.01 6.76
N ASN A 191 -0.67 -15.93 6.03
CA ASN A 191 -0.68 -14.59 6.60
C ASN A 191 -2.11 -14.11 6.82
N VAL A 192 -2.40 -13.64 8.03
CA VAL A 192 -3.72 -13.15 8.43
C VAL A 192 -3.58 -11.71 8.91
N ARG A 193 -4.50 -10.84 8.48
CA ARG A 193 -4.61 -9.49 9.01
C ARG A 193 -5.05 -9.56 10.48
N PRO A 194 -4.31 -8.94 11.40
CA PRO A 194 -4.73 -8.86 12.79
C PRO A 194 -6.07 -8.11 12.93
N PRO A 195 -6.88 -8.43 13.94
CA PRO A 195 -8.12 -7.70 14.18
C PRO A 195 -7.84 -6.23 14.58
N GLU A 196 -8.62 -5.30 14.06
CA GLU A 196 -8.47 -3.86 14.32
C GLU A 196 -8.71 -3.49 15.80
N THR A 197 -9.33 -4.39 16.56
CA THR A 197 -9.52 -4.27 18.01
C THR A 197 -8.22 -4.46 18.80
N ASP A 198 -7.23 -5.21 18.27
CA ASP A 198 -5.88 -5.30 18.83
C ASP A 198 -5.02 -4.20 18.17
N LYS A 199 -5.16 -2.98 18.68
CA LYS A 199 -4.55 -1.79 18.07
C LYS A 199 -3.03 -1.92 17.92
N ALA A 200 -2.33 -2.54 18.86
CA ALA A 200 -0.88 -2.68 18.78
C ALA A 200 -0.46 -3.66 17.66
N LYS A 201 -1.07 -4.83 17.56
CA LYS A 201 -0.77 -5.79 16.50
C LYS A 201 -1.23 -5.31 15.12
N TYR A 202 -2.40 -4.69 15.06
CA TYR A 202 -2.87 -4.09 13.82
C TYR A 202 -1.98 -2.93 13.39
N GLY A 203 -1.51 -2.11 14.34
CA GLY A 203 -0.55 -1.04 14.09
C GLY A 203 0.81 -1.56 13.61
N GLU A 204 1.30 -2.69 14.18
CA GLU A 204 2.49 -3.40 13.67
C GLU A 204 2.31 -3.80 12.21
N TYR A 205 1.17 -4.41 11.89
CA TYR A 205 0.82 -4.81 10.54
C TYR A 205 0.82 -3.62 9.56
N LEU A 206 0.19 -2.51 9.93
CA LEU A 206 0.17 -1.28 9.12
C LEU A 206 1.56 -0.65 8.99
N THR A 207 2.33 -0.58 10.09
CA THR A 207 3.69 -0.03 10.11
C THR A 207 4.65 -0.83 9.23
N THR A 208 4.48 -2.16 9.21
CA THR A 208 5.23 -3.07 8.34
C THR A 208 4.85 -2.85 6.89
N MET A 209 3.55 -2.76 6.57
CA MET A 209 3.05 -2.52 5.22
C MET A 209 3.45 -1.14 4.69
N ALA A 210 3.45 -0.12 5.55
CA ALA A 210 3.92 1.23 5.22
C ALA A 210 5.46 1.32 5.14
N ASP A 211 6.16 0.23 5.44
CA ASP A 211 7.62 0.11 5.42
C ASP A 211 8.36 1.23 6.19
N CYS A 212 7.79 1.64 7.33
CA CYS A 212 8.35 2.70 8.14
C CYS A 212 9.81 2.42 8.57
N GLY A 213 10.11 1.12 8.79
CA GLY A 213 11.42 0.65 9.24
C GLY A 213 12.55 0.99 8.26
N THR A 214 12.33 0.87 6.96
CA THR A 214 13.38 1.12 5.95
C THR A 214 13.89 2.55 5.98
N CYS A 215 13.02 3.54 6.15
CA CYS A 215 13.44 4.93 6.26
C CYS A 215 13.89 5.30 7.69
N HIS A 216 13.23 4.75 8.72
CA HIS A 216 13.46 5.13 10.12
C HIS A 216 14.42 4.21 10.87
N THR A 217 15.16 3.32 10.19
CA THR A 217 16.28 2.55 10.77
C THR A 217 17.56 2.92 10.02
N ALA A 218 18.55 3.39 10.74
CA ALA A 218 19.79 3.88 10.13
C ALA A 218 20.51 2.78 9.35
N PHE A 219 21.02 3.11 8.17
CA PHE A 219 21.93 2.25 7.42
C PHE A 219 23.36 2.49 7.87
N VAL A 220 24.03 1.43 8.29
CA VAL A 220 25.43 1.44 8.70
C VAL A 220 26.20 0.49 7.81
N LYS A 221 27.20 0.99 7.09
CA LYS A 221 27.99 0.20 6.12
C LYS A 221 27.12 -0.53 5.11
N GLY A 222 26.05 0.12 4.65
CA GLY A 222 25.13 -0.41 3.61
C GLY A 222 24.12 -1.45 4.09
N GLN A 223 24.01 -1.65 5.42
CA GLN A 223 23.02 -2.56 6.02
C GLN A 223 22.20 -1.82 7.09
N PRO A 224 20.90 -2.15 7.26
CA PRO A 224 20.09 -1.57 8.32
C PRO A 224 20.58 -2.03 9.70
N ASP A 225 20.73 -1.09 10.63
CA ASP A 225 21.06 -1.39 12.04
C ASP A 225 19.80 -1.75 12.82
N PHE A 226 19.37 -3.00 12.72
CA PHE A 226 18.19 -3.51 13.43
C PHE A 226 18.29 -3.44 14.97
N SER A 227 19.48 -3.23 15.54
CA SER A 227 19.64 -3.01 16.99
C SER A 227 19.03 -1.68 17.42
N LYS A 228 18.88 -0.74 16.46
CA LYS A 228 18.30 0.60 16.61
C LYS A 228 17.11 0.81 15.69
N MET A 229 16.30 -0.23 15.50
CA MET A 229 15.11 -0.16 14.64
C MET A 229 14.21 1.02 15.04
N PHE A 230 13.72 1.76 14.03
CA PHE A 230 12.92 2.99 14.18
C PHE A 230 13.64 4.19 14.85
N GLY A 231 14.95 4.08 15.13
CA GLY A 231 15.71 5.16 15.76
C GLY A 231 16.01 6.35 14.85
N GLY A 232 15.68 6.29 13.57
CA GLY A 232 15.97 7.33 12.58
C GLY A 232 17.45 7.41 12.21
N GLY A 233 17.84 8.48 11.51
CA GLY A 233 19.23 8.80 11.20
C GLY A 233 19.65 8.65 9.74
N ASN A 234 18.78 8.18 8.85
CA ASN A 234 19.08 8.17 7.41
C ASN A 234 18.90 9.57 6.82
N THR A 235 19.87 10.00 6.05
CA THR A 235 19.83 11.29 5.36
C THR A 235 19.36 11.13 3.92
N PHE A 236 18.46 12.00 3.52
CA PHE A 236 17.89 12.07 2.18
C PHE A 236 18.07 13.47 1.61
N HIS A 237 18.28 13.53 0.29
CA HIS A 237 18.39 14.77 -0.46
C HIS A 237 17.19 14.90 -1.40
N VAL A 238 16.39 15.94 -1.23
CA VAL A 238 15.13 16.14 -1.95
C VAL A 238 15.07 17.57 -2.46
N GLY A 239 15.28 17.78 -3.74
CA GLY A 239 15.42 19.11 -4.30
C GLY A 239 16.56 19.89 -3.63
N ALA A 240 16.28 21.06 -3.07
CA ALA A 240 17.24 21.88 -2.31
C ALA A 240 17.39 21.45 -0.83
N SER A 241 16.62 20.44 -0.39
CA SER A 241 16.56 20.02 1.02
C SER A 241 17.50 18.87 1.32
N THR A 242 18.12 18.90 2.49
CA THR A 242 18.70 17.73 3.14
C THR A 242 17.85 17.45 4.37
N VAL A 243 17.30 16.23 4.47
CA VAL A 243 16.40 15.82 5.56
C VAL A 243 16.87 14.52 6.16
N THR A 244 16.90 14.43 7.49
CA THR A 244 17.22 13.19 8.20
C THR A 244 15.96 12.57 8.78
N SER A 245 15.81 11.26 8.62
CA SER A 245 14.66 10.51 9.15
C SER A 245 14.61 10.59 10.68
N ALA A 246 13.45 10.92 11.22
CA ALA A 246 13.24 11.11 12.64
C ALA A 246 13.33 9.78 13.43
N ASN A 247 13.73 9.87 14.69
CA ASN A 247 13.50 8.80 15.66
C ASN A 247 12.00 8.71 15.96
N ILE A 248 11.40 7.56 15.66
CA ILE A 248 9.96 7.29 15.89
C ILE A 248 9.74 6.25 17.00
N THR A 249 10.76 5.99 17.83
CA THR A 249 10.63 5.15 19.03
C THR A 249 10.06 5.95 20.22
N PRO A 250 9.55 5.28 21.27
CA PRO A 250 9.03 5.95 22.47
C PRO A 250 10.11 6.52 23.41
N ASP A 251 11.32 6.78 22.92
CA ASP A 251 12.38 7.48 23.64
C ASP A 251 12.09 8.99 23.71
N SER A 252 12.68 9.67 24.70
CA SER A 252 12.58 11.12 24.87
C SER A 252 13.09 11.92 23.66
N THR A 253 14.03 11.35 22.90
CA THR A 253 14.56 11.93 21.65
C THR A 253 13.68 11.63 20.42
N GLY A 254 12.63 10.83 20.58
CA GLY A 254 11.67 10.43 19.55
C GLY A 254 10.24 10.83 19.90
N LEU A 255 9.34 9.84 19.97
CA LEU A 255 7.92 10.03 20.26
C LEU A 255 7.58 10.00 21.77
N GLY A 256 8.56 9.92 22.67
CA GLY A 256 8.34 9.73 24.10
C GLY A 256 7.34 10.71 24.72
N ALA A 257 7.46 12.00 24.36
CA ALA A 257 6.57 13.06 24.85
C ALA A 257 5.36 13.34 23.92
N TRP A 258 5.13 12.52 22.89
CA TRP A 258 4.01 12.73 21.98
C TRP A 258 2.74 12.08 22.53
N THR A 259 1.61 12.78 22.38
CA THR A 259 0.28 12.22 22.54
C THR A 259 -0.20 11.62 21.21
N GLU A 260 -1.23 10.78 21.26
CA GLU A 260 -1.89 10.25 20.08
C GLU A 260 -2.38 11.38 19.16
N GLU A 261 -3.00 12.41 19.73
CA GLU A 261 -3.47 13.58 19.01
C GLU A 261 -2.32 14.30 18.29
N ARG A 262 -1.18 14.50 18.96
CA ARG A 262 0.00 15.11 18.34
C ARG A 262 0.54 14.27 17.19
N PHE A 263 0.47 12.94 17.29
CA PHE A 263 0.86 12.04 16.22
C PHE A 263 -0.07 12.17 15.02
N LEU A 264 -1.40 12.16 15.22
CA LEU A 264 -2.37 12.37 14.17
C LEU A 264 -2.17 13.72 13.47
N ASN A 265 -2.00 14.78 14.25
CA ASN A 265 -1.80 16.14 13.73
C ASN A 265 -0.53 16.29 12.89
N LYS A 266 0.35 15.27 12.87
CA LYS A 266 1.49 15.21 11.93
C LYS A 266 1.03 14.90 10.50
N PHE A 267 -0.10 14.25 10.32
CA PHE A 267 -0.62 13.80 9.02
C PHE A 267 -1.82 14.61 8.55
N LEU A 268 -2.75 14.96 9.44
CA LEU A 268 -4.03 15.59 9.11
C LEU A 268 -3.93 16.83 8.20
N PRO A 269 -2.92 17.74 8.35
CA PRO A 269 -2.81 18.91 7.48
C PRO A 269 -2.62 18.57 6.00
N TYR A 270 -2.12 17.37 5.70
CA TYR A 270 -1.78 16.93 4.33
C TYR A 270 -2.89 16.12 3.65
N ARG A 271 -4.07 16.00 4.24
CA ARG A 271 -5.26 15.40 3.63
C ARG A 271 -5.82 16.23 2.48
N GLU A 272 -5.65 17.52 2.57
CA GLU A 272 -6.09 18.45 1.54
C GLU A 272 -4.89 18.96 0.74
N GLU A 273 -5.09 19.16 -0.55
CA GLU A 273 -4.02 19.61 -1.47
C GLU A 273 -3.31 20.87 -0.98
N LYS A 274 -4.02 21.83 -0.37
CA LYS A 274 -3.40 23.03 0.20
C LYS A 274 -2.32 22.75 1.25
N GLY A 275 -2.36 21.57 1.90
CA GLY A 275 -1.39 21.18 2.93
C GLY A 275 -0.02 20.81 2.37
N TYR A 276 0.07 20.45 1.08
CA TYR A 276 1.34 20.07 0.42
C TYR A 276 1.60 20.83 -0.89
N ASN A 277 0.61 21.54 -1.44
CA ASN A 277 0.73 22.32 -2.69
C ASN A 277 1.37 23.71 -2.44
N TYR A 278 2.60 23.69 -1.92
CA TYR A 278 3.40 24.89 -1.71
C TYR A 278 4.89 24.57 -1.91
N ASP A 279 5.69 25.59 -2.21
CA ASP A 279 7.15 25.47 -2.29
C ASP A 279 7.74 25.35 -0.87
N PRO A 280 8.30 24.20 -0.49
CA PRO A 280 8.88 23.97 0.83
C PRO A 280 10.30 24.58 1.00
N GLY A 281 10.90 25.13 -0.04
CA GLY A 281 12.27 25.63 -0.05
C GLY A 281 13.25 24.55 0.38
N LYS A 282 14.00 24.82 1.49
CA LYS A 282 14.97 23.87 2.07
C LYS A 282 14.37 22.91 3.11
N GLN A 283 13.06 22.86 3.26
CA GLN A 283 12.38 22.04 4.28
C GLN A 283 11.47 20.96 3.66
N ASN A 284 11.85 20.44 2.50
CA ASN A 284 11.14 19.34 1.88
C ASN A 284 11.43 18.00 2.57
N THR A 285 10.69 16.95 2.19
CA THR A 285 10.84 15.60 2.75
C THR A 285 10.59 14.54 1.69
N LEU A 286 11.27 13.40 1.81
CA LEU A 286 10.98 12.20 1.04
C LEU A 286 9.81 11.40 1.64
N MET A 287 9.52 11.59 2.93
CA MET A 287 8.41 10.92 3.61
C MET A 287 7.09 11.21 2.87
N PRO A 288 6.32 10.18 2.46
CA PRO A 288 5.10 10.34 1.67
C PRO A 288 3.91 10.83 2.53
N LEU A 289 4.04 12.04 3.08
CA LEU A 289 3.04 12.58 4.00
C LEU A 289 1.70 12.82 3.32
N SER A 290 1.68 13.21 2.03
CA SER A 290 0.45 13.38 1.24
C SER A 290 -0.31 12.07 1.09
N ASP A 291 0.40 10.94 0.98
CA ASP A 291 -0.20 9.62 0.81
C ASP A 291 -0.64 9.06 2.17
N TYR A 292 0.24 9.06 3.17
CA TYR A 292 -0.08 8.57 4.52
C TYR A 292 -1.18 9.37 5.21
N ALA A 293 -1.34 10.65 4.88
CA ALA A 293 -2.45 11.46 5.36
C ALA A 293 -3.82 10.90 4.98
N GLY A 294 -3.92 10.14 3.89
CA GLY A 294 -5.14 9.46 3.48
C GLY A 294 -5.50 8.23 4.32
N MET A 295 -4.63 7.79 5.25
CA MET A 295 -5.01 6.76 6.22
C MET A 295 -6.14 7.25 7.11
N THR A 296 -6.99 6.32 7.57
CA THR A 296 -8.02 6.63 8.56
C THR A 296 -7.39 7.05 9.89
N ASP A 297 -8.13 7.80 10.70
CA ASP A 297 -7.67 8.16 12.05
C ASP A 297 -7.38 6.93 12.90
N ASP A 298 -8.21 5.89 12.77
CA ASP A 298 -8.05 4.66 13.54
C ASP A 298 -6.79 3.87 13.13
N ASP A 299 -6.43 3.87 11.84
CA ASP A 299 -5.19 3.26 11.36
C ASP A 299 -3.96 4.03 11.84
N LEU A 300 -3.99 5.36 11.79
CA LEU A 300 -2.92 6.20 12.34
C LEU A 300 -2.77 6.01 13.87
N LYS A 301 -3.89 5.91 14.61
CA LYS A 301 -3.88 5.60 16.04
C LYS A 301 -3.32 4.20 16.32
N ALA A 302 -3.63 3.22 15.50
CA ALA A 302 -3.07 1.88 15.63
C ALA A 302 -1.55 1.88 15.40
N ILE A 303 -1.06 2.59 14.38
CA ILE A 303 0.38 2.79 14.16
C ILE A 303 1.03 3.45 15.39
N TYR A 304 0.42 4.51 15.93
CA TYR A 304 0.93 5.14 17.13
C TYR A 304 0.96 4.17 18.31
N ALA A 305 -0.10 3.41 18.54
CA ALA A 305 -0.17 2.41 19.62
C ALA A 305 0.97 1.38 19.49
N TYR A 306 1.26 0.89 18.29
CA TYR A 306 2.40 0.00 18.06
C TYR A 306 3.74 0.68 18.36
N LEU A 307 3.97 1.89 17.83
CA LEU A 307 5.23 2.61 18.03
C LEU A 307 5.49 2.94 19.52
N ARG A 308 4.45 2.92 20.37
CA ARG A 308 4.62 3.02 21.84
C ARG A 308 5.12 1.73 22.47
N THR A 309 5.06 0.59 21.78
CA THR A 309 5.52 -0.73 22.27
C THR A 309 6.93 -1.10 21.83
N VAL A 310 7.49 -0.42 20.82
CA VAL A 310 8.82 -0.75 20.30
C VAL A 310 9.92 -0.36 21.28
N LYS A 311 11.08 -0.99 21.14
CA LYS A 311 12.24 -0.70 22.00
C LYS A 311 12.64 0.77 21.88
N PRO A 312 12.73 1.53 22.98
CA PRO A 312 13.25 2.89 22.97
C PRO A 312 14.70 2.94 22.46
N VAL A 313 14.99 3.88 21.57
CA VAL A 313 16.34 4.16 21.06
C VAL A 313 16.68 5.60 21.35
N ASN A 314 17.70 5.84 22.18
CA ASN A 314 18.20 7.19 22.41
C ASN A 314 19.01 7.63 21.19
N ASN A 315 18.39 8.45 20.33
CA ASN A 315 19.01 9.04 19.15
C ASN A 315 18.37 10.40 18.84
N LYS A 316 19.08 11.47 19.18
CA LYS A 316 18.65 12.85 18.88
C LYS A 316 18.99 13.17 17.42
N VAL A 317 17.98 13.28 16.59
CA VAL A 317 18.10 13.56 15.14
C VAL A 317 17.84 15.04 14.88
N GLU A 318 18.75 15.69 14.18
CA GLU A 318 18.51 17.00 13.56
C GLU A 318 17.84 16.79 12.21
N LYS A 319 16.56 17.18 12.10
CA LYS A 319 15.73 16.88 10.92
C LYS A 319 16.24 17.55 9.64
N TYR A 320 16.69 18.79 9.73
CA TYR A 320 17.23 19.58 8.62
C TYR A 320 18.64 20.06 8.99
N PRO A 321 19.66 19.21 8.85
CA PRO A 321 21.02 19.59 9.22
C PRO A 321 21.52 20.75 8.35
N ALA A 322 22.23 21.68 8.94
CA ALA A 322 22.96 22.71 8.21
C ALA A 322 23.98 22.02 7.29
N LYS A 323 24.08 22.52 6.04
CA LYS A 323 25.11 22.05 5.09
C LYS A 323 26.49 22.56 5.50
#